data_61bbf3964cf38c5a32d1d38363b77029
#
_entry.id   61bbf3964cf38c5a32d1d38363b77029
#
_cell.length_a   1.000
_cell.length_b   1.000
_cell.length_c   1.000
_cell.angle_alpha   90.00
_cell.angle_beta   90.00
_cell.angle_gamma   90.00
#
_symmetry.space_group_name_H-M   'P 1'
#
loop_
_entity.id
_entity.type
_entity.pdbx_description
1 polymer ?
#
loop_
_entity_poly.entity_id
_entity_poly.type
_entity_poly.pdbx_seq_one_letter_code
_entity_poly.pdbx_strand_id
1 'polypeptide(L)'
;MTAPTTLEPPPARSESRARATVHGVLHTLASSPEAGVVTACVLVFVSIGLAAPNYTHVGNLQVMGRDLAQIGILAVAESLVILTAGIDLSVGGLAGLAGIIAAWLNVREHLSAPVAIVLTLLICAAVGLWHGAMVTRLGVPPFIITLVTFTMSQGLALAITTGTPINDISPLFSRVSSFHVGDVPLPAVIFGGTAVIAWFVLERTYIGRQIYAVGGNAEAARLAGIPVARRKTLAYVASATLAGVVGILVIGRMNVADPSIGSSGFELTAIAAAVIGGVALTGGEGRILGIAAGAILLEFITNGLLALRVSPYDQQMVQGGVLGIAVLADRLRARRFGGQRR
;
A
#
# COMPACT_ATOMS: atom_id res chain seq x y z
N MET A 1 55.35 60.25 -3.65
CA MET A 1 54.15 59.94 -4.49
C MET A 1 53.83 58.47 -4.28
N THR A 2 52.91 58.17 -3.36
CA THR A 2 52.45 56.85 -3.06
C THR A 2 51.09 56.69 -3.70
N ALA A 3 50.92 55.66 -4.56
CA ALA A 3 49.67 55.37 -5.26
C ALA A 3 48.61 54.79 -4.28
N PRO A 4 47.32 55.08 -4.47
CA PRO A 4 46.27 54.58 -3.60
C PRO A 4 45.98 53.10 -3.94
N THR A 5 45.96 52.23 -2.93
CA THR A 5 45.58 50.86 -3.00
C THR A 5 44.05 50.79 -3.12
N THR A 6 43.51 50.32 -4.25
CA THR A 6 42.09 50.05 -4.44
C THR A 6 41.73 48.78 -3.71
N LEU A 7 40.87 48.86 -2.69
CA LEU A 7 40.26 47.72 -2.00
C LEU A 7 39.15 47.15 -2.88
N GLU A 8 39.33 45.91 -3.35
CA GLU A 8 38.26 45.13 -3.97
C GLU A 8 37.15 44.83 -2.96
N PRO A 9 35.87 44.94 -3.35
CA PRO A 9 34.78 44.60 -2.47
C PRO A 9 34.72 43.08 -2.23
N PRO A 10 34.37 42.61 -1.00
CA PRO A 10 34.32 41.20 -0.70
C PRO A 10 33.20 40.52 -1.50
N PRO A 11 33.39 39.27 -1.98
CA PRO A 11 32.40 38.56 -2.80
C PRO A 11 31.12 38.33 -2.02
N ALA A 12 29.98 38.44 -2.71
CA ALA A 12 28.63 38.33 -2.17
C ALA A 12 28.39 37.01 -1.44
N ARG A 13 28.38 37.05 -0.10
CA ARG A 13 28.15 35.87 0.79
C ARG A 13 26.76 35.26 0.70
N SER A 14 25.79 35.88 0.01
CA SER A 14 24.40 35.41 -0.08
C SER A 14 24.18 34.26 -1.07
N GLU A 15 24.84 34.28 -2.22
CA GLU A 15 24.68 33.24 -3.24
C GLU A 15 25.34 31.91 -2.87
N SER A 16 26.45 31.95 -2.12
CA SER A 16 27.11 30.71 -1.67
C SER A 16 26.32 29.95 -0.60
N ARG A 17 25.61 30.67 0.28
CA ARG A 17 24.75 30.07 1.29
C ARG A 17 23.49 29.42 0.66
N ALA A 18 22.85 30.09 -0.29
CA ALA A 18 21.70 29.53 -0.99
C ALA A 18 22.07 28.27 -1.80
N ARG A 19 23.21 28.29 -2.51
CA ARG A 19 23.72 27.09 -3.23
C ARG A 19 24.12 25.95 -2.29
N ALA A 20 24.74 26.26 -1.15
CA ALA A 20 25.11 25.29 -0.14
C ALA A 20 23.85 24.66 0.51
N THR A 21 22.81 25.47 0.77
CA THR A 21 21.54 24.99 1.32
C THR A 21 20.80 24.09 0.30
N VAL A 22 20.73 24.50 -0.96
CA VAL A 22 20.11 23.70 -2.04
C VAL A 22 20.90 22.40 -2.27
N HIS A 23 22.23 22.44 -2.30
CA HIS A 23 23.08 21.26 -2.43
C HIS A 23 22.95 20.32 -1.23
N GLY A 24 22.86 20.88 -0.01
CA GLY A 24 22.63 20.10 1.22
C GLY A 24 21.25 19.42 1.23
N VAL A 25 20.20 20.12 0.83
CA VAL A 25 18.85 19.57 0.70
C VAL A 25 18.79 18.51 -0.39
N LEU A 26 19.38 18.76 -1.57
CA LEU A 26 19.45 17.79 -2.65
C LEU A 26 20.27 16.54 -2.27
N HIS A 27 21.38 16.72 -1.54
CA HIS A 27 22.18 15.57 -1.07
C HIS A 27 21.45 14.77 0.03
N THR A 28 20.72 15.43 0.92
CA THR A 28 19.90 14.77 1.95
C THR A 28 18.69 14.06 1.32
N LEU A 29 18.08 14.66 0.32
CA LEU A 29 17.02 14.01 -0.47
C LEU A 29 17.56 12.83 -1.29
N ALA A 30 18.73 12.96 -1.91
CA ALA A 30 19.33 11.88 -2.71
C ALA A 30 19.86 10.71 -1.86
N SER A 31 20.09 10.90 -0.57
CA SER A 31 20.59 9.87 0.35
C SER A 31 19.48 9.07 1.06
N SER A 32 18.22 9.51 0.97
CA SER A 32 17.08 8.78 1.55
C SER A 32 16.54 7.73 0.57
N PRO A 33 16.20 6.50 1.03
CA PRO A 33 15.60 5.48 0.17
C PRO A 33 14.32 5.97 -0.54
N GLU A 34 13.54 6.81 0.14
CA GLU A 34 12.29 7.37 -0.36
C GLU A 34 12.51 8.34 -1.54
N ALA A 35 13.64 9.07 -1.54
CA ALA A 35 13.93 10.01 -2.62
C ALA A 35 14.10 9.33 -3.98
N GLY A 36 14.68 8.12 -3.99
CA GLY A 36 14.81 7.32 -5.21
C GLY A 36 13.45 6.97 -5.80
N VAL A 37 12.51 6.54 -4.96
CA VAL A 37 11.15 6.19 -5.40
C VAL A 37 10.37 7.42 -5.85
N VAL A 38 10.44 8.54 -5.11
CA VAL A 38 9.80 9.80 -5.50
C VAL A 38 10.36 10.32 -6.82
N THR A 39 11.68 10.24 -7.03
CA THR A 39 12.30 10.60 -8.32
C THR A 39 11.79 9.72 -9.44
N ALA A 40 11.67 8.39 -9.21
CA ALA A 40 11.10 7.47 -10.19
C ALA A 40 9.64 7.81 -10.52
N CYS A 41 8.82 8.18 -9.51
CA CYS A 41 7.44 8.64 -9.73
C CYS A 41 7.41 9.86 -10.68
N VAL A 42 8.24 10.87 -10.42
CA VAL A 42 8.29 12.09 -11.24
C VAL A 42 8.73 11.75 -12.67
N LEU A 43 9.80 10.95 -12.81
CA LEU A 43 10.31 10.56 -14.14
C LEU A 43 9.28 9.76 -14.94
N VAL A 44 8.62 8.78 -14.32
CA VAL A 44 7.60 7.94 -14.97
C VAL A 44 6.40 8.81 -15.37
N PHE A 45 5.89 9.65 -14.44
CA PHE A 45 4.75 10.51 -14.70
C PHE A 45 5.01 11.49 -15.85
N VAL A 46 6.17 12.15 -15.85
CA VAL A 46 6.55 13.10 -16.91
C VAL A 46 6.77 12.39 -18.23
N SER A 47 7.50 11.25 -18.26
CA SER A 47 7.79 10.52 -19.48
C SER A 47 6.52 10.01 -20.16
N ILE A 48 5.57 9.45 -19.39
CA ILE A 48 4.31 8.98 -19.94
C ILE A 48 3.42 10.17 -20.33
N GLY A 49 3.40 11.24 -19.54
CA GLY A 49 2.65 12.47 -19.87
C GLY A 49 3.09 13.11 -21.19
N LEU A 50 4.38 13.02 -21.53
CA LEU A 50 4.90 13.47 -22.82
C LEU A 50 4.55 12.51 -23.98
N ALA A 51 4.46 11.21 -23.69
CA ALA A 51 4.17 10.18 -24.70
C ALA A 51 2.67 9.97 -24.96
N ALA A 52 1.81 10.22 -23.95
CA ALA A 52 0.35 10.02 -24.02
C ALA A 52 -0.40 11.30 -23.62
N PRO A 53 -0.93 12.09 -24.59
CA PRO A 53 -1.51 13.42 -24.32
C PRO A 53 -2.65 13.42 -23.31
N ASN A 54 -3.44 12.34 -23.22
CA ASN A 54 -4.58 12.24 -22.30
C ASN A 54 -4.19 11.76 -20.90
N TYR A 55 -2.93 11.40 -20.67
CA TYR A 55 -2.46 10.85 -19.40
C TYR A 55 -2.61 11.84 -18.23
N THR A 56 -2.31 13.11 -18.47
CA THR A 56 -2.40 14.19 -17.47
C THR A 56 -3.77 14.88 -17.41
N HIS A 57 -4.75 14.39 -18.20
CA HIS A 57 -6.10 14.98 -18.19
C HIS A 57 -6.79 14.70 -16.86
N VAL A 58 -7.57 15.67 -16.35
CA VAL A 58 -8.24 15.59 -15.02
C VAL A 58 -9.06 14.31 -14.88
N GLY A 59 -9.80 13.92 -15.91
CA GLY A 59 -10.57 12.67 -15.89
C GLY A 59 -9.72 11.43 -15.68
N ASN A 60 -8.53 11.35 -16.30
CA ASN A 60 -7.60 10.25 -16.09
C ASN A 60 -6.97 10.29 -14.69
N LEU A 61 -6.62 11.47 -14.18
CA LEU A 61 -6.10 11.63 -12.82
C LEU A 61 -7.13 11.18 -11.77
N GLN A 62 -8.41 11.39 -12.01
CA GLN A 62 -9.48 10.88 -11.16
C GLN A 62 -9.59 9.36 -11.20
N VAL A 63 -9.42 8.74 -12.37
CA VAL A 63 -9.35 7.28 -12.51
C VAL A 63 -8.16 6.75 -11.73
N MET A 64 -6.96 7.32 -11.97
CA MET A 64 -5.74 6.96 -11.24
C MET A 64 -5.91 7.09 -9.73
N GLY A 65 -6.57 8.14 -9.25
CA GLY A 65 -6.82 8.33 -7.82
C GLY A 65 -7.70 7.25 -7.20
N ARG A 66 -8.66 6.70 -7.95
CA ARG A 66 -9.49 5.56 -7.50
C ARG A 66 -8.70 4.26 -7.48
N ASP A 67 -7.89 4.01 -8.50
CA ASP A 67 -7.07 2.80 -8.62
C ASP A 67 -5.94 2.81 -7.59
N LEU A 68 -5.26 3.95 -7.43
CA LEU A 68 -4.26 4.19 -6.38
C LEU A 68 -4.82 3.90 -4.99
N ALA A 69 -6.09 4.25 -4.72
CA ALA A 69 -6.68 3.97 -3.41
C ALA A 69 -6.70 2.48 -3.09
N GLN A 70 -7.02 1.63 -4.05
CA GLN A 70 -7.06 0.18 -3.86
C GLN A 70 -5.66 -0.36 -3.57
N ILE A 71 -4.70 -0.06 -4.45
CA ILE A 71 -3.30 -0.50 -4.32
C ILE A 71 -2.67 0.08 -3.04
N GLY A 72 -2.87 1.36 -2.78
CA GLY A 72 -2.26 2.07 -1.66
C GLY A 72 -2.77 1.61 -0.30
N ILE A 73 -4.08 1.38 -0.15
CA ILE A 73 -4.65 0.85 1.11
C ILE A 73 -4.13 -0.57 1.36
N LEU A 74 -4.09 -1.43 0.33
CA LEU A 74 -3.54 -2.78 0.47
C LEU A 74 -2.03 -2.78 0.71
N ALA A 75 -1.27 -1.86 0.12
CA ALA A 75 0.16 -1.71 0.40
C ALA A 75 0.42 -1.29 1.85
N VAL A 76 -0.41 -0.39 2.41
CA VAL A 76 -0.35 -0.05 3.83
C VAL A 76 -0.73 -1.27 4.68
N ALA A 77 -1.80 -1.99 4.33
CA ALA A 77 -2.25 -3.20 5.02
C ALA A 77 -1.12 -4.24 5.09
N GLU A 78 -0.54 -4.57 3.94
CA GLU A 78 0.55 -5.54 3.80
C GLU A 78 1.80 -5.10 4.56
N SER A 79 2.15 -3.81 4.51
CA SER A 79 3.32 -3.27 5.19
C SER A 79 3.23 -3.42 6.71
N LEU A 80 2.04 -3.31 7.32
CA LEU A 80 1.85 -3.52 8.76
C LEU A 80 2.25 -4.94 9.15
N VAL A 81 1.94 -5.94 8.32
CA VAL A 81 2.29 -7.34 8.54
C VAL A 81 3.78 -7.57 8.26
N ILE A 82 4.31 -7.06 7.13
CA ILE A 82 5.73 -7.19 6.79
C ILE A 82 6.60 -6.55 7.87
N LEU A 83 6.23 -5.39 8.41
CA LEU A 83 6.95 -4.74 9.51
C LEU A 83 7.04 -5.60 10.77
N THR A 84 6.16 -6.59 10.97
CA THR A 84 6.26 -7.59 12.06
C THR A 84 6.98 -8.89 11.64
N ALA A 85 7.69 -8.88 10.50
CA ALA A 85 8.32 -10.05 9.88
C ALA A 85 7.30 -11.16 9.51
N GLY A 86 6.13 -10.76 9.01
CA GLY A 86 5.11 -11.63 8.41
C GLY A 86 4.88 -11.29 6.95
N ILE A 87 4.10 -12.12 6.24
CA ILE A 87 3.58 -11.87 4.89
C ILE A 87 2.12 -12.25 4.90
N ASP A 88 1.26 -11.41 4.33
CA ASP A 88 -0.19 -11.63 4.28
C ASP A 88 -0.68 -11.79 2.83
N LEU A 89 -0.65 -13.01 2.33
CA LEU A 89 -1.17 -13.31 0.99
C LEU A 89 -2.70 -13.26 0.89
N SER A 90 -3.40 -13.10 2.02
CA SER A 90 -4.86 -13.15 2.01
C SER A 90 -5.53 -11.87 1.55
N VAL A 91 -4.83 -10.72 1.55
CA VAL A 91 -5.42 -9.39 1.37
C VAL A 91 -6.20 -9.26 0.06
N GLY A 92 -5.73 -9.86 -1.05
CA GLY A 92 -6.44 -9.85 -2.33
C GLY A 92 -7.71 -10.70 -2.31
N GLY A 93 -7.60 -11.96 -1.89
CA GLY A 93 -8.74 -12.87 -1.77
C GLY A 93 -9.78 -12.37 -0.78
N LEU A 94 -9.33 -11.85 0.37
CA LEU A 94 -10.19 -11.30 1.41
C LEU A 94 -10.90 -10.02 0.95
N ALA A 95 -10.25 -9.16 0.17
CA ALA A 95 -10.89 -7.99 -0.42
C ALA A 95 -12.02 -8.41 -1.38
N GLY A 96 -11.78 -9.41 -2.25
CA GLY A 96 -12.83 -9.95 -3.11
C GLY A 96 -14.00 -10.53 -2.31
N LEU A 97 -13.72 -11.37 -1.32
CA LEU A 97 -14.74 -11.97 -0.45
C LEU A 97 -15.51 -10.91 0.34
N ALA A 98 -14.85 -9.88 0.85
CA ALA A 98 -15.48 -8.79 1.58
C ALA A 98 -16.49 -8.03 0.70
N GLY A 99 -16.14 -7.75 -0.56
CA GLY A 99 -17.08 -7.18 -1.51
C GLY A 99 -18.32 -8.07 -1.71
N ILE A 100 -18.13 -9.39 -1.87
CA ILE A 100 -19.22 -10.35 -2.01
C ILE A 100 -20.08 -10.39 -0.74
N ILE A 101 -19.50 -10.46 0.46
CA ILE A 101 -20.23 -10.48 1.72
C ILE A 101 -21.06 -9.20 1.87
N ALA A 102 -20.48 -8.01 1.60
CA ALA A 102 -21.18 -6.75 1.69
C ALA A 102 -22.38 -6.68 0.74
N ALA A 103 -22.19 -7.13 -0.50
CA ALA A 103 -23.26 -7.20 -1.50
C ALA A 103 -24.33 -8.24 -1.12
N TRP A 104 -23.93 -9.42 -0.66
CA TRP A 104 -24.83 -10.49 -0.24
C TRP A 104 -25.71 -10.04 0.95
N LEU A 105 -25.12 -9.46 1.99
CA LEU A 105 -25.84 -8.90 3.14
C LEU A 105 -26.83 -7.81 2.71
N ASN A 106 -26.44 -6.97 1.73
CA ASN A 106 -27.29 -5.89 1.26
C ASN A 106 -28.44 -6.37 0.37
N VAL A 107 -28.16 -7.24 -0.61
CA VAL A 107 -29.13 -7.63 -1.65
C VAL A 107 -29.94 -8.84 -1.24
N ARG A 108 -29.33 -9.86 -0.63
CA ARG A 108 -30.02 -11.11 -0.30
C ARG A 108 -30.63 -11.09 1.09
N GLU A 109 -29.91 -10.53 2.07
CA GLU A 109 -30.41 -10.41 3.45
C GLU A 109 -31.15 -9.10 3.70
N HIS A 110 -31.29 -8.24 2.66
CA HIS A 110 -32.00 -6.97 2.71
C HIS A 110 -31.53 -6.00 3.81
N LEU A 111 -30.27 -6.13 4.25
CA LEU A 111 -29.70 -5.21 5.24
C LEU A 111 -29.36 -3.87 4.60
N SER A 112 -29.52 -2.77 5.36
CA SER A 112 -29.06 -1.49 4.87
C SER A 112 -27.55 -1.48 4.61
N ALA A 113 -27.11 -0.75 3.58
CA ALA A 113 -25.69 -0.73 3.18
C ALA A 113 -24.74 -0.34 4.32
N PRO A 114 -25.02 0.61 5.23
CA PRO A 114 -24.16 0.88 6.38
C PRO A 114 -24.00 -0.32 7.29
N VAL A 115 -25.08 -1.08 7.55
CA VAL A 115 -25.05 -2.29 8.39
C VAL A 115 -24.24 -3.37 7.71
N ALA A 116 -24.45 -3.60 6.40
CA ALA A 116 -23.68 -4.55 5.61
C ALA A 116 -22.18 -4.23 5.62
N ILE A 117 -21.81 -2.95 5.48
CA ILE A 117 -20.42 -2.48 5.57
C ILE A 117 -19.82 -2.82 6.94
N VAL A 118 -20.48 -2.43 8.02
CA VAL A 118 -19.95 -2.65 9.38
C VAL A 118 -19.78 -4.15 9.66
N LEU A 119 -20.78 -4.97 9.35
CA LEU A 119 -20.70 -6.42 9.55
C LEU A 119 -19.57 -7.04 8.73
N THR A 120 -19.39 -6.62 7.48
CA THR A 120 -18.29 -7.09 6.63
C THR A 120 -16.93 -6.76 7.24
N LEU A 121 -16.74 -5.52 7.72
CA LEU A 121 -15.48 -5.12 8.35
C LEU A 121 -15.23 -5.88 9.66
N LEU A 122 -16.26 -6.18 10.45
CA LEU A 122 -16.14 -7.01 11.65
C LEU A 122 -15.75 -8.44 11.30
N ILE A 123 -16.30 -9.03 10.23
CA ILE A 123 -15.91 -10.35 9.72
C ILE A 123 -14.43 -10.32 9.30
N CYS A 124 -14.00 -9.31 8.54
CA CYS A 124 -12.60 -9.15 8.17
C CYS A 124 -11.68 -9.03 9.40
N ALA A 125 -12.06 -8.23 10.40
CA ALA A 125 -11.32 -8.11 11.65
C ALA A 125 -11.24 -9.47 12.40
N ALA A 126 -12.29 -10.27 12.40
CA ALA A 126 -12.30 -11.60 12.98
C ALA A 126 -11.34 -12.56 12.23
N VAL A 127 -11.26 -12.48 10.90
CA VAL A 127 -10.26 -13.21 10.11
C VAL A 127 -8.84 -12.78 10.51
N GLY A 128 -8.57 -11.48 10.66
CA GLY A 128 -7.29 -10.98 11.14
C GLY A 128 -6.94 -11.45 12.55
N LEU A 129 -7.93 -11.53 13.46
CA LEU A 129 -7.75 -12.12 14.80
C LEU A 129 -7.38 -13.59 14.71
N TRP A 130 -8.04 -14.34 13.82
CA TRP A 130 -7.74 -15.75 13.58
C TRP A 130 -6.31 -15.92 13.03
N HIS A 131 -5.86 -15.11 12.03
CA HIS A 131 -4.48 -15.12 11.57
C HIS A 131 -3.49 -14.87 12.72
N GLY A 132 -3.74 -13.82 13.50
CA GLY A 132 -2.93 -13.49 14.66
C GLY A 132 -2.83 -14.65 15.66
N ALA A 133 -3.94 -15.34 15.94
CA ALA A 133 -3.96 -16.49 16.82
C ALA A 133 -3.17 -17.68 16.25
N MET A 134 -3.36 -18.00 14.95
CA MET A 134 -2.64 -19.10 14.29
C MET A 134 -1.12 -18.87 14.30
N VAL A 135 -0.70 -17.67 13.94
CA VAL A 135 0.73 -17.32 13.89
C VAL A 135 1.36 -17.26 15.27
N THR A 136 0.67 -16.66 16.27
CA THR A 136 1.31 -16.35 17.54
C THR A 136 1.13 -17.41 18.62
N ARG A 137 0.04 -18.19 18.59
CA ARG A 137 -0.27 -19.24 19.57
C ARG A 137 0.08 -20.62 19.07
N LEU A 138 -0.16 -20.91 17.79
CA LEU A 138 0.08 -22.22 17.20
C LEU A 138 1.39 -22.27 16.41
N GLY A 139 2.09 -21.14 16.21
CA GLY A 139 3.36 -21.08 15.50
C GLY A 139 3.25 -21.39 14.00
N VAL A 140 2.04 -21.30 13.41
CA VAL A 140 1.86 -21.53 11.99
C VAL A 140 2.61 -20.46 11.19
N PRO A 141 3.43 -20.86 10.19
CA PRO A 141 4.09 -19.86 9.33
C PRO A 141 3.10 -18.88 8.69
N PRO A 142 3.37 -17.56 8.76
CA PRO A 142 2.45 -16.53 8.26
C PRO A 142 1.95 -16.78 6.84
N PHE A 143 2.86 -17.04 5.90
CA PHE A 143 2.52 -17.21 4.50
C PHE A 143 1.59 -18.41 4.26
N ILE A 144 1.70 -19.49 5.06
CA ILE A 144 0.85 -20.68 4.92
C ILE A 144 -0.58 -20.33 5.31
N ILE A 145 -0.78 -19.73 6.49
CA ILE A 145 -2.13 -19.45 6.98
C ILE A 145 -2.87 -18.41 6.12
N THR A 146 -2.13 -17.41 5.63
CA THR A 146 -2.70 -16.38 4.76
C THR A 146 -2.99 -16.91 3.35
N LEU A 147 -2.15 -17.81 2.82
CA LEU A 147 -2.43 -18.52 1.56
C LEU A 147 -3.67 -19.43 1.67
N VAL A 148 -3.84 -20.12 2.81
CA VAL A 148 -5.07 -20.90 3.08
C VAL A 148 -6.28 -19.97 3.05
N THR A 149 -6.21 -18.81 3.72
CA THR A 149 -7.31 -17.83 3.72
C THR A 149 -7.57 -17.29 2.32
N PHE A 150 -6.53 -16.99 1.54
CA PHE A 150 -6.66 -16.55 0.16
C PHE A 150 -7.50 -17.55 -0.66
N THR A 151 -7.10 -18.83 -0.64
CA THR A 151 -7.78 -19.87 -1.39
C THR A 151 -9.22 -20.10 -0.89
N MET A 152 -9.41 -20.12 0.44
CA MET A 152 -10.73 -20.25 1.04
C MET A 152 -11.64 -19.08 0.70
N SER A 153 -11.11 -17.86 0.69
CA SER A 153 -11.86 -16.64 0.34
C SER A 153 -12.38 -16.70 -1.09
N GLN A 154 -11.56 -17.14 -2.04
CA GLN A 154 -11.99 -17.32 -3.43
C GLN A 154 -13.08 -18.40 -3.55
N GLY A 155 -12.86 -19.55 -2.93
CA GLY A 155 -13.85 -20.63 -2.93
C GLY A 155 -15.19 -20.23 -2.30
N LEU A 156 -15.13 -19.50 -1.18
CA LEU A 156 -16.32 -19.01 -0.49
C LEU A 156 -17.06 -17.94 -1.30
N ALA A 157 -16.34 -17.02 -1.95
CA ALA A 157 -16.92 -16.02 -2.85
C ALA A 157 -17.72 -16.70 -3.99
N LEU A 158 -17.14 -17.73 -4.63
CA LEU A 158 -17.83 -18.52 -5.65
C LEU A 158 -19.01 -19.30 -5.09
N ALA A 159 -18.89 -19.88 -3.90
CA ALA A 159 -19.97 -20.65 -3.25
C ALA A 159 -21.17 -19.75 -2.90
N ILE A 160 -20.94 -18.56 -2.32
CA ILE A 160 -22.00 -17.59 -1.98
C ILE A 160 -22.73 -17.10 -3.23
N THR A 161 -22.00 -16.85 -4.32
CA THR A 161 -22.53 -16.27 -5.55
C THR A 161 -23.00 -17.32 -6.56
N THR A 162 -22.73 -18.62 -6.33
CA THR A 162 -22.88 -19.69 -7.33
C THR A 162 -22.19 -19.37 -8.65
N GLY A 163 -21.06 -18.64 -8.57
CA GLY A 163 -20.26 -18.22 -9.71
C GLY A 163 -20.83 -17.06 -10.53
N THR A 164 -21.93 -16.44 -10.10
CA THR A 164 -22.59 -15.34 -10.82
C THR A 164 -22.46 -14.01 -10.04
N PRO A 165 -22.20 -12.88 -10.70
CA PRO A 165 -22.12 -11.59 -10.02
C PRO A 165 -23.42 -11.21 -9.29
N ILE A 166 -23.30 -10.53 -8.12
CA ILE A 166 -24.45 -9.94 -7.42
C ILE A 166 -24.63 -8.53 -7.94
N ASN A 167 -25.76 -8.29 -8.60
CA ASN A 167 -26.19 -6.99 -9.12
C ASN A 167 -27.12 -6.28 -8.14
N ASP A 168 -27.57 -5.07 -8.50
CA ASP A 168 -28.56 -4.30 -7.76
C ASP A 168 -28.15 -3.94 -6.32
N ILE A 169 -26.85 -3.80 -6.10
CA ILE A 169 -26.32 -3.31 -4.82
C ILE A 169 -26.79 -1.87 -4.54
N SER A 170 -26.92 -1.53 -3.26
CA SER A 170 -27.37 -0.20 -2.85
C SER A 170 -26.54 0.92 -3.51
N PRO A 171 -27.20 1.99 -3.99
CA PRO A 171 -26.50 3.17 -4.53
C PRO A 171 -25.49 3.83 -3.58
N LEU A 172 -25.53 3.51 -2.29
CA LEU A 172 -24.56 4.02 -1.33
C LEU A 172 -23.14 3.56 -1.67
N PHE A 173 -22.96 2.30 -2.10
CA PHE A 173 -21.64 1.76 -2.48
C PHE A 173 -21.06 2.55 -3.66
N SER A 174 -21.85 2.77 -4.71
CA SER A 174 -21.39 3.54 -5.87
C SER A 174 -21.18 5.02 -5.54
N ARG A 175 -22.01 5.60 -4.67
CA ARG A 175 -21.81 6.99 -4.19
C ARG A 175 -20.47 7.17 -3.48
N VAL A 176 -20.08 6.24 -2.60
CA VAL A 176 -18.79 6.31 -1.91
C VAL A 176 -17.63 6.27 -2.92
N SER A 177 -17.73 5.46 -3.96
CA SER A 177 -16.66 5.33 -4.97
C SER A 177 -16.68 6.44 -6.03
N SER A 178 -17.82 7.10 -6.27
CA SER A 178 -17.99 8.16 -7.27
C SER A 178 -17.94 9.56 -6.68
N PHE A 179 -18.09 9.73 -5.38
CA PHE A 179 -18.05 11.04 -4.73
C PHE A 179 -16.66 11.68 -4.83
N HIS A 180 -16.63 13.00 -4.98
CA HIS A 180 -15.40 13.79 -5.07
C HIS A 180 -15.40 14.88 -3.99
N VAL A 181 -14.23 15.12 -3.43
CA VAL A 181 -13.93 16.28 -2.58
C VAL A 181 -13.13 17.26 -3.43
N GLY A 182 -13.80 18.23 -4.02
CA GLY A 182 -13.23 19.02 -5.14
C GLY A 182 -13.01 18.12 -6.35
N ASP A 183 -11.78 18.11 -6.88
CA ASP A 183 -11.39 17.24 -8.00
C ASP A 183 -10.86 15.88 -7.57
N VAL A 184 -10.71 15.64 -6.25
CA VAL A 184 -10.14 14.40 -5.70
C VAL A 184 -11.23 13.38 -5.42
N PRO A 185 -11.16 12.15 -5.98
CA PRO A 185 -12.12 11.10 -5.68
C PRO A 185 -12.04 10.65 -4.22
N LEU A 186 -13.17 10.40 -3.58
CA LEU A 186 -13.26 9.99 -2.18
C LEU A 186 -12.39 8.76 -1.85
N PRO A 187 -12.28 7.73 -2.71
CA PRO A 187 -11.34 6.64 -2.46
C PRO A 187 -9.90 7.10 -2.23
N ALA A 188 -9.40 8.08 -3.02
CA ALA A 188 -8.06 8.64 -2.82
C ALA A 188 -7.94 9.39 -1.48
N VAL A 189 -9.00 10.07 -1.04
CA VAL A 189 -9.04 10.70 0.30
C VAL A 189 -9.01 9.64 1.40
N ILE A 190 -9.72 8.52 1.23
CA ILE A 190 -9.68 7.36 2.16
C ILE A 190 -8.27 6.78 2.24
N PHE A 191 -7.59 6.60 1.08
CA PHE A 191 -6.19 6.18 1.07
C PHE A 191 -5.29 7.17 1.82
N GLY A 192 -5.41 8.47 1.53
CA GLY A 192 -4.66 9.51 2.23
C GLY A 192 -4.89 9.47 3.75
N GLY A 193 -6.14 9.33 4.18
CA GLY A 193 -6.50 9.17 5.59
C GLY A 193 -5.89 7.91 6.21
N THR A 194 -5.95 6.77 5.50
CA THR A 194 -5.33 5.51 5.92
C THR A 194 -3.81 5.67 6.08
N ALA A 195 -3.15 6.29 5.11
CA ALA A 195 -1.71 6.55 5.16
C ALA A 195 -1.33 7.48 6.32
N VAL A 196 -2.10 8.54 6.57
CA VAL A 196 -1.88 9.46 7.70
C VAL A 196 -2.07 8.75 9.04
N ILE A 197 -3.12 7.94 9.20
CA ILE A 197 -3.37 7.17 10.43
C ILE A 197 -2.23 6.16 10.64
N ALA A 198 -1.84 5.42 9.61
CA ALA A 198 -0.75 4.46 9.69
C ALA A 198 0.59 5.15 10.01
N TRP A 199 0.89 6.28 9.37
CA TRP A 199 2.05 7.11 9.68
C TRP A 199 2.06 7.55 11.14
N PHE A 200 0.93 8.09 11.63
CA PHE A 200 0.82 8.53 13.02
C PHE A 200 1.03 7.36 14.00
N VAL A 201 0.37 6.23 13.76
CA VAL A 201 0.50 5.04 14.62
C VAL A 201 1.94 4.52 14.61
N LEU A 202 2.55 4.37 13.43
CA LEU A 202 3.86 3.77 13.31
C LEU A 202 5.00 4.70 13.76
N GLU A 203 4.95 5.98 13.40
CA GLU A 203 6.08 6.89 13.64
C GLU A 203 5.93 7.73 14.91
N ARG A 204 4.70 7.91 15.43
CA ARG A 204 4.42 8.81 16.56
C ARG A 204 3.99 8.10 17.84
N THR A 205 3.62 6.80 17.79
CA THR A 205 3.13 6.09 18.97
C THR A 205 4.12 5.05 19.48
N TYR A 206 3.93 4.61 20.73
CA TYR A 206 4.67 3.49 21.31
C TYR A 206 4.32 2.15 20.62
N ILE A 207 3.11 2.04 20.05
CA ILE A 207 2.66 0.84 19.33
C ILE A 207 3.55 0.63 18.10
N GLY A 208 3.80 1.69 17.34
CA GLY A 208 4.68 1.63 16.15
C GLY A 208 6.09 1.24 16.51
N ARG A 209 6.68 1.87 17.53
CA ARG A 209 8.03 1.49 17.99
C ARG A 209 8.12 0.01 18.37
N GLN A 210 7.07 -0.54 18.99
CA GLN A 210 7.01 -1.96 19.33
C GLN A 210 6.84 -2.86 18.09
N ILE A 211 6.07 -2.42 17.07
CA ILE A 211 5.94 -3.13 15.79
C ILE A 211 7.32 -3.25 15.11
N TYR A 212 8.07 -2.17 14.99
CA TYR A 212 9.42 -2.19 14.45
C TYR A 212 10.39 -3.07 15.25
N ALA A 213 10.32 -2.99 16.58
CA ALA A 213 11.14 -3.84 17.46
C ALA A 213 10.82 -5.33 17.29
N VAL A 214 9.53 -5.69 17.20
CA VAL A 214 9.07 -7.07 16.97
C VAL A 214 9.57 -7.61 15.63
N GLY A 215 9.52 -6.79 14.58
CA GLY A 215 9.99 -7.19 13.25
C GLY A 215 11.52 -7.33 13.18
N GLY A 216 12.26 -6.43 13.84
CA GLY A 216 13.72 -6.49 13.85
C GLY A 216 14.26 -7.70 14.61
N ASN A 217 13.72 -8.01 15.78
CA ASN A 217 14.04 -9.22 16.53
C ASN A 217 12.94 -9.51 17.56
N ALA A 218 12.07 -10.46 17.25
CA ALA A 218 10.94 -10.83 18.09
C ALA A 218 11.37 -11.40 19.46
N GLU A 219 12.51 -12.11 19.52
CA GLU A 219 13.03 -12.69 20.78
C GLU A 219 13.58 -11.59 21.69
N ALA A 220 14.40 -10.68 21.17
CA ALA A 220 14.89 -9.54 21.92
C ALA A 220 13.75 -8.63 22.39
N ALA A 221 12.75 -8.40 21.53
CA ALA A 221 11.55 -7.65 21.89
C ALA A 221 10.78 -8.30 23.06
N ARG A 222 10.65 -9.63 23.06
CA ARG A 222 10.02 -10.38 24.13
C ARG A 222 10.78 -10.25 25.45
N LEU A 223 12.11 -10.39 25.41
CA LEU A 223 12.96 -10.21 26.58
C LEU A 223 12.90 -8.78 27.14
N ALA A 224 12.67 -7.78 26.28
CA ALA A 224 12.42 -6.39 26.67
C ALA A 224 10.99 -6.12 27.18
N GLY A 225 10.14 -7.16 27.34
CA GLY A 225 8.78 -7.04 27.86
C GLY A 225 7.75 -6.58 26.82
N ILE A 226 8.08 -6.55 25.52
CA ILE A 226 7.11 -6.18 24.46
C ILE A 226 6.15 -7.36 24.22
N PRO A 227 4.83 -7.12 24.19
CA PRO A 227 3.83 -8.16 23.97
C PRO A 227 3.76 -8.54 22.47
N VAL A 228 4.75 -9.33 22.01
CA VAL A 228 4.95 -9.71 20.60
C VAL A 228 3.67 -10.26 19.97
N ALA A 229 2.98 -11.19 20.64
CA ALA A 229 1.74 -11.77 20.14
C ALA A 229 0.66 -10.71 19.86
N ARG A 230 0.47 -9.75 20.78
CA ARG A 230 -0.51 -8.68 20.60
C ARG A 230 -0.14 -7.77 19.43
N ARG A 231 1.15 -7.46 19.22
CA ARG A 231 1.59 -6.58 18.13
C ARG A 231 1.42 -7.26 16.76
N LYS A 232 1.79 -8.53 16.64
CA LYS A 232 1.52 -9.31 15.42
C LYS A 232 0.03 -9.43 15.14
N THR A 233 -0.78 -9.81 16.13
CA THR A 233 -2.24 -9.91 15.96
C THR A 233 -2.85 -8.59 15.52
N LEU A 234 -2.43 -7.45 16.10
CA LEU A 234 -2.91 -6.12 15.70
C LEU A 234 -2.59 -5.82 14.24
N ALA A 235 -1.41 -6.18 13.76
CA ALA A 235 -1.03 -6.01 12.36
C ALA A 235 -1.95 -6.81 11.42
N TYR A 236 -2.23 -8.08 11.73
CA TYR A 236 -3.17 -8.90 10.94
C TYR A 236 -4.60 -8.39 10.98
N VAL A 237 -5.09 -7.93 12.14
CA VAL A 237 -6.44 -7.34 12.26
C VAL A 237 -6.56 -6.08 11.41
N ALA A 238 -5.56 -5.21 11.47
CA ALA A 238 -5.53 -4.00 10.65
C ALA A 238 -5.46 -4.33 9.16
N SER A 239 -4.59 -5.27 8.76
CA SER A 239 -4.46 -5.73 7.37
C SER A 239 -5.78 -6.27 6.83
N ALA A 240 -6.39 -7.22 7.52
CA ALA A 240 -7.65 -7.83 7.10
C ALA A 240 -8.81 -6.82 7.04
N THR A 241 -8.87 -5.88 7.99
CA THR A 241 -9.90 -4.83 7.97
C THR A 241 -9.71 -3.87 6.79
N LEU A 242 -8.48 -3.48 6.50
CA LEU A 242 -8.16 -2.64 5.33
C LEU A 242 -8.45 -3.36 4.01
N ALA A 243 -8.20 -4.67 3.93
CA ALA A 243 -8.62 -5.49 2.78
C ALA A 243 -10.15 -5.43 2.61
N GLY A 244 -10.90 -5.50 3.72
CA GLY A 244 -12.36 -5.32 3.71
C GLY A 244 -12.79 -3.96 3.16
N VAL A 245 -12.12 -2.88 3.56
CA VAL A 245 -12.37 -1.52 3.02
C VAL A 245 -12.17 -1.51 1.52
N VAL A 246 -11.08 -2.10 1.01
CA VAL A 246 -10.82 -2.16 -0.44
C VAL A 246 -11.90 -2.94 -1.17
N GLY A 247 -12.34 -4.08 -0.63
CA GLY A 247 -13.45 -4.86 -1.23
C GLY A 247 -14.71 -4.03 -1.40
N ILE A 248 -15.09 -3.24 -0.40
CA ILE A 248 -16.23 -2.31 -0.44
C ILE A 248 -16.04 -1.23 -1.52
N LEU A 249 -14.83 -0.65 -1.62
CA LEU A 249 -14.53 0.36 -2.64
C LEU A 249 -14.59 -0.21 -4.05
N VAL A 250 -14.12 -1.46 -4.25
CA VAL A 250 -14.12 -2.14 -5.55
C VAL A 250 -15.56 -2.40 -6.04
N ILE A 251 -16.42 -2.99 -5.21
CA ILE A 251 -17.82 -3.23 -5.61
C ILE A 251 -18.57 -1.92 -5.87
N GLY A 252 -18.28 -0.87 -5.09
CA GLY A 252 -18.86 0.45 -5.30
C GLY A 252 -18.40 1.08 -6.62
N ARG A 253 -17.17 0.84 -7.07
CA ARG A 253 -16.64 1.30 -8.35
C ARG A 253 -17.25 0.54 -9.52
N MET A 254 -17.34 -0.79 -9.41
CA MET A 254 -17.86 -1.66 -10.46
C MET A 254 -19.40 -1.64 -10.51
N ASN A 255 -20.05 -1.17 -9.45
CA ASN A 255 -21.49 -1.25 -9.21
C ASN A 255 -22.05 -2.68 -9.29
N VAL A 256 -21.19 -3.65 -9.04
CA VAL A 256 -21.46 -5.09 -9.06
C VAL A 256 -20.45 -5.79 -8.17
N ALA A 257 -20.86 -6.88 -7.53
CA ALA A 257 -19.93 -7.74 -6.79
C ALA A 257 -19.67 -9.01 -7.61
N ASP A 258 -18.49 -9.04 -8.25
CA ASP A 258 -18.03 -10.15 -9.08
C ASP A 258 -17.10 -11.06 -8.26
N PRO A 259 -17.35 -12.39 -8.22
CA PRO A 259 -16.53 -13.33 -7.47
C PRO A 259 -15.08 -13.45 -7.98
N SER A 260 -14.78 -13.00 -9.20
CA SER A 260 -13.42 -13.03 -9.77
C SER A 260 -12.51 -11.92 -9.21
N ILE A 261 -13.04 -10.90 -8.52
CA ILE A 261 -12.27 -9.79 -7.96
C ILE A 261 -11.11 -10.29 -7.08
N GLY A 262 -11.35 -11.31 -6.24
CA GLY A 262 -10.33 -11.87 -5.36
C GLY A 262 -9.16 -12.56 -6.07
N SER A 263 -9.27 -12.82 -7.39
CA SER A 263 -8.23 -13.46 -8.21
C SER A 263 -7.37 -12.46 -8.98
N SER A 264 -7.50 -11.16 -8.73
CA SER A 264 -6.88 -10.10 -9.53
C SER A 264 -5.39 -9.86 -9.22
N GLY A 265 -4.77 -10.62 -8.29
CA GLY A 265 -3.35 -10.47 -7.93
C GLY A 265 -3.05 -9.22 -7.09
N PHE A 266 -4.04 -8.69 -6.40
CA PHE A 266 -3.90 -7.51 -5.54
C PHE A 266 -2.85 -7.70 -4.45
N GLU A 267 -2.70 -8.93 -3.90
CA GLU A 267 -1.72 -9.27 -2.88
C GLU A 267 -0.29 -9.07 -3.38
N LEU A 268 0.01 -9.52 -4.59
CA LEU A 268 1.35 -9.36 -5.17
C LEU A 268 1.65 -7.88 -5.47
N THR A 269 0.66 -7.15 -5.95
CA THR A 269 0.79 -5.71 -6.23
C THR A 269 0.99 -4.92 -4.93
N ALA A 270 0.30 -5.28 -3.84
CA ALA A 270 0.46 -4.66 -2.53
C ALA A 270 1.85 -4.90 -1.94
N ILE A 271 2.36 -6.15 -2.02
CA ILE A 271 3.73 -6.49 -1.62
C ILE A 271 4.75 -5.70 -2.45
N ALA A 272 4.56 -5.66 -3.78
CA ALA A 272 5.45 -4.91 -4.67
C ALA A 272 5.49 -3.42 -4.29
N ALA A 273 4.34 -2.78 -4.05
CA ALA A 273 4.25 -1.39 -3.62
C ALA A 273 5.00 -1.15 -2.30
N ALA A 274 4.81 -2.03 -1.31
CA ALA A 274 5.47 -1.95 -0.02
C ALA A 274 7.00 -2.09 -0.14
N VAL A 275 7.49 -3.07 -0.91
CA VAL A 275 8.92 -3.35 -1.11
C VAL A 275 9.60 -2.24 -1.91
N ILE A 276 8.98 -1.79 -3.01
CA ILE A 276 9.46 -0.63 -3.79
C ILE A 276 9.52 0.61 -2.88
N GLY A 277 8.53 0.78 -2.01
CA GLY A 277 8.48 1.83 -1.00
C GLY A 277 9.52 1.71 0.11
N GLY A 278 10.36 0.66 0.08
CA GLY A 278 11.50 0.49 1.00
C GLY A 278 11.17 -0.26 2.29
N VAL A 279 10.07 -1.00 2.34
CA VAL A 279 9.80 -1.94 3.44
C VAL A 279 10.68 -3.17 3.26
N ALA A 280 11.48 -3.51 4.27
CA ALA A 280 12.30 -4.70 4.24
C ALA A 280 11.46 -5.95 4.48
N LEU A 281 11.55 -6.96 3.61
CA LEU A 281 10.83 -8.24 3.76
C LEU A 281 11.24 -9.02 5.02
N THR A 282 12.40 -8.70 5.58
CA THR A 282 12.87 -9.27 6.86
C THR A 282 12.15 -8.67 8.07
N GLY A 283 11.40 -7.60 7.90
CA GLY A 283 10.70 -6.87 8.96
C GLY A 283 11.55 -5.82 9.66
N GLY A 284 10.89 -4.99 10.47
CA GLY A 284 11.54 -4.00 11.32
C GLY A 284 12.02 -2.72 10.63
N GLU A 285 11.93 -2.62 9.30
CA GLU A 285 12.38 -1.45 8.54
C GLU A 285 11.36 -1.08 7.47
N GLY A 286 11.06 0.21 7.35
CA GLY A 286 10.12 0.77 6.36
C GLY A 286 9.45 2.04 6.88
N ARG A 287 8.93 2.86 5.97
CA ARG A 287 8.23 4.12 6.28
C ARG A 287 6.99 4.27 5.42
N ILE A 288 5.93 4.83 6.01
CA ILE A 288 4.64 5.00 5.29
C ILE A 288 4.77 5.90 4.07
N LEU A 289 5.60 6.94 4.12
CA LEU A 289 5.83 7.81 2.96
C LEU A 289 6.44 7.05 1.79
N GLY A 290 7.38 6.16 2.06
CA GLY A 290 7.94 5.28 1.03
C GLY A 290 6.89 4.34 0.44
N ILE A 291 6.06 3.71 1.29
CA ILE A 291 4.97 2.81 0.86
C ILE A 291 3.98 3.54 -0.04
N ALA A 292 3.56 4.75 0.35
CA ALA A 292 2.69 5.58 -0.45
C ALA A 292 3.32 5.93 -1.81
N ALA A 293 4.61 6.30 -1.83
CA ALA A 293 5.34 6.56 -3.06
C ALA A 293 5.46 5.30 -3.94
N GLY A 294 5.68 4.12 -3.36
CA GLY A 294 5.71 2.84 -4.07
C GLY A 294 4.36 2.51 -4.73
N ALA A 295 3.26 2.73 -4.00
CA ALA A 295 1.91 2.56 -4.55
C ALA A 295 1.62 3.55 -5.70
N ILE A 296 2.02 4.82 -5.55
CA ILE A 296 1.91 5.85 -6.59
C ILE A 296 2.73 5.45 -7.83
N LEU A 297 3.95 4.95 -7.64
CA LEU A 297 4.80 4.53 -8.76
C LEU A 297 4.17 3.39 -9.54
N LEU A 298 3.65 2.36 -8.86
CA LEU A 298 2.98 1.23 -9.51
C LEU A 298 1.73 1.70 -10.25
N GLU A 299 0.94 2.58 -9.64
CA GLU A 299 -0.24 3.14 -10.31
C GLU A 299 0.15 3.93 -11.56
N PHE A 300 1.19 4.77 -11.50
CA PHE A 300 1.68 5.51 -12.66
C PHE A 300 2.14 4.59 -13.79
N ILE A 301 2.81 3.49 -13.46
CA ILE A 301 3.22 2.48 -14.44
C ILE A 301 2.00 1.80 -15.05
N THR A 302 1.07 1.29 -14.22
CA THR A 302 -0.10 0.53 -14.68
C THR A 302 -1.03 1.39 -15.55
N ASN A 303 -1.39 2.58 -15.06
CA ASN A 303 -2.23 3.51 -15.82
C ASN A 303 -1.50 4.04 -17.06
N GLY A 304 -0.18 4.24 -16.96
CA GLY A 304 0.65 4.65 -18.09
C GLY A 304 0.67 3.61 -19.22
N LEU A 305 0.82 2.33 -18.88
CA LEU A 305 0.75 1.24 -19.86
C LEU A 305 -0.61 1.19 -20.55
N LEU A 306 -1.69 1.42 -19.77
CA LEU A 306 -3.05 1.52 -20.32
C LEU A 306 -3.17 2.71 -21.27
N ALA A 307 -2.67 3.89 -20.88
CA ALA A 307 -2.69 5.10 -21.72
C ALA A 307 -1.88 4.93 -23.03
N LEU A 308 -0.80 4.15 -22.99
CA LEU A 308 0.00 3.76 -24.14
C LEU A 308 -0.61 2.59 -24.95
N ARG A 309 -1.80 2.13 -24.58
CA ARG A 309 -2.55 1.03 -25.22
C ARG A 309 -1.80 -0.31 -25.23
N VAL A 310 -0.96 -0.55 -24.21
CA VAL A 310 -0.32 -1.85 -23.98
C VAL A 310 -1.39 -2.88 -23.62
N SER A 311 -1.29 -4.09 -24.13
CA SER A 311 -2.29 -5.12 -23.89
C SER A 311 -2.36 -5.50 -22.41
N PRO A 312 -3.53 -5.89 -21.85
CA PRO A 312 -3.66 -6.32 -20.45
C PRO A 312 -2.73 -7.50 -20.09
N TYR A 313 -2.44 -8.37 -21.06
CA TYR A 313 -1.53 -9.51 -20.86
C TYR A 313 -0.08 -9.04 -20.64
N ASP A 314 0.37 -8.07 -21.45
CA ASP A 314 1.71 -7.49 -21.33
C ASP A 314 1.83 -6.66 -20.05
N GLN A 315 0.75 -5.99 -19.61
CA GLN A 315 0.71 -5.27 -18.33
C GLN A 315 0.97 -6.21 -17.15
N GLN A 316 0.39 -7.42 -17.15
CA GLN A 316 0.66 -8.43 -16.10
C GLN A 316 2.14 -8.88 -16.12
N MET A 317 2.73 -9.04 -17.30
CA MET A 317 4.16 -9.38 -17.42
C MET A 317 5.05 -8.26 -16.85
N VAL A 318 4.73 -7.00 -17.15
CA VAL A 318 5.46 -5.85 -16.62
C VAL A 318 5.32 -5.77 -15.09
N GLN A 319 4.12 -5.96 -14.55
CA GLN A 319 3.89 -5.98 -13.10
C GLN A 319 4.71 -7.07 -12.40
N GLY A 320 4.71 -8.30 -12.95
CA GLY A 320 5.54 -9.39 -12.46
C GLY A 320 7.04 -9.06 -12.52
N GLY A 321 7.49 -8.44 -13.62
CA GLY A 321 8.86 -7.99 -13.80
C GLY A 321 9.27 -6.92 -12.76
N VAL A 322 8.41 -5.94 -12.53
CA VAL A 322 8.63 -4.88 -11.53
C VAL A 322 8.73 -5.48 -10.11
N LEU A 323 7.86 -6.43 -9.76
CA LEU A 323 7.94 -7.15 -8.49
C LEU A 323 9.27 -7.91 -8.38
N GLY A 324 9.69 -8.64 -9.41
CA GLY A 324 10.95 -9.37 -9.44
C GLY A 324 12.16 -8.45 -9.22
N ILE A 325 12.19 -7.30 -9.89
CA ILE A 325 13.25 -6.29 -9.73
C ILE A 325 13.24 -5.72 -8.31
N ALA A 326 12.07 -5.41 -7.75
CA ALA A 326 11.94 -4.88 -6.41
C ALA A 326 12.50 -5.84 -5.35
N VAL A 327 12.13 -7.12 -5.42
CA VAL A 327 12.61 -8.17 -4.50
C VAL A 327 14.13 -8.38 -4.65
N LEU A 328 14.65 -8.37 -5.90
CA LEU A 328 16.08 -8.48 -6.12
C LEU A 328 16.85 -7.29 -5.56
N ALA A 329 16.33 -6.08 -5.74
CA ALA A 329 16.92 -4.85 -5.19
C ALA A 329 16.96 -4.87 -3.66
N ASP A 330 15.88 -5.33 -2.99
CA ASP A 330 15.83 -5.50 -1.54
C ASP A 330 16.90 -6.49 -1.06
N ARG A 331 17.03 -7.65 -1.72
CA ARG A 331 18.06 -8.64 -1.40
C ARG A 331 19.48 -8.12 -1.58
N LEU A 332 19.74 -7.34 -2.61
CA LEU A 332 21.07 -6.74 -2.85
C LEU A 332 21.40 -5.68 -1.79
N ARG A 333 20.41 -4.88 -1.38
CA ARG A 333 20.57 -3.93 -0.26
C ARG A 333 20.89 -4.66 1.03
N ALA A 334 20.11 -5.68 1.39
CA ALA A 334 20.32 -6.47 2.62
C ALA A 334 21.74 -7.07 2.67
N ARG A 335 22.31 -7.53 1.55
CA ARG A 335 23.69 -8.05 1.46
C ARG A 335 24.74 -6.96 1.67
N ARG A 336 24.55 -5.76 1.13
CA ARG A 336 25.51 -4.65 1.25
C ARG A 336 25.58 -4.10 2.68
N PHE A 337 24.46 -4.01 3.37
CA PHE A 337 24.39 -3.43 4.72
C PHE A 337 24.42 -4.48 5.83
N GLY A 338 24.06 -5.74 5.56
CA GLY A 338 24.12 -6.84 6.52
C GLY A 338 25.55 -7.36 6.80
N GLY A 339 26.49 -7.10 5.91
CA GLY A 339 27.90 -7.47 6.09
C GLY A 339 28.68 -6.66 7.16
N GLN A 340 28.12 -5.56 7.63
CA GLN A 340 28.74 -4.70 8.66
C GLN A 340 28.26 -5.00 10.10
N ARG A 341 27.32 -5.94 10.28
CA ARG A 341 26.76 -6.31 11.60
C ARG A 341 27.17 -7.70 12.10
N ARG A 342 28.24 -8.29 11.54
CA ARG A 342 28.87 -9.51 12.08
C ARG A 342 30.17 -9.18 12.79
#